data_1b59c2dea8c363221f9faa700157bbf1
#
_entry.id   1b59c2dea8c363221f9faa700157bbf1
#
_cell.length_a   1.000
_cell.length_b   1.000
_cell.length_c   1.000
_cell.angle_alpha   90.00
_cell.angle_beta   90.00
_cell.angle_gamma   90.00
#
_symmetry.space_group_name_H-M   'P 1'
#
loop_
_entity.id
_entity.type
_entity.pdbx_description
1 polymer ?
#
loop_
_entity_poly.entity_id
_entity_poly.type
_entity_poly.pdbx_seq_one_letter_code
_entity_poly.pdbx_strand_id
1 'polypeptide(L)' 'MASDPLSLLKTLTGKTVLVRTQDGFEVEGKLASVDEYMNLSLSDSERTLEDGSKFKLGTLHLKGENLIFISLLSS' A
#
# COMPACT_ATOMS: atom_id res chain seq x y z
N MET A 1 -17.19 18.98 5.59
CA MET A 1 -16.77 17.80 6.33
C MET A 1 -15.39 17.33 5.87
N ALA A 2 -14.49 17.20 6.76
CA ALA A 2 -13.16 16.76 6.42
C ALA A 2 -13.10 15.24 6.40
N SER A 3 -12.45 14.69 5.39
CA SER A 3 -12.15 13.27 5.36
C SER A 3 -10.80 13.08 5.99
N ASP A 4 -10.70 12.23 6.99
CA ASP A 4 -9.41 11.93 7.53
C ASP A 4 -8.72 10.87 6.67
N PRO A 5 -7.38 10.81 6.73
CA PRO A 5 -6.63 9.87 5.88
C PRO A 5 -7.01 8.42 6.11
N LEU A 6 -7.33 8.05 7.33
CA LEU A 6 -7.67 6.66 7.63
C LEU A 6 -8.98 6.26 6.96
N SER A 7 -9.98 7.13 7.00
CA SER A 7 -11.26 6.85 6.34
C SER A 7 -11.07 6.69 4.84
N LEU A 8 -10.24 7.53 4.23
CA LEU A 8 -9.94 7.41 2.80
C LEU A 8 -9.26 6.09 2.49
N LEU A 9 -8.29 5.68 3.30
CA LEU A 9 -7.61 4.41 3.11
C LEU A 9 -8.56 3.23 3.19
N LYS A 10 -9.48 3.27 4.13
CA LYS A 10 -10.43 2.19 4.30
C LYS A 10 -11.30 2.00 3.06
N THR A 11 -11.57 3.07 2.31
CA THR A 11 -12.35 2.95 1.07
C THR A 11 -11.59 2.21 -0.03
N LEU A 12 -10.27 2.09 0.10
CA LEU A 12 -9.44 1.41 -0.89
C LEU A 12 -9.29 -0.09 -0.61
N THR A 13 -9.83 -0.57 0.51
CA THR A 13 -9.77 -1.99 0.85
C THR A 13 -10.39 -2.82 -0.27
N GLY A 14 -9.69 -3.86 -0.68
CA GLY A 14 -10.10 -4.72 -1.78
C GLY A 14 -9.61 -4.26 -3.14
N LYS A 15 -9.00 -3.09 -3.21
CA LYS A 15 -8.51 -2.52 -4.47
C LYS A 15 -7.00 -2.63 -4.56
N THR A 16 -6.48 -2.59 -5.78
CA THR A 16 -5.04 -2.63 -6.00
C THR A 16 -4.47 -1.23 -5.84
N VAL A 17 -3.46 -1.11 -5.02
CA VAL A 17 -2.83 0.16 -4.69
C VAL A 17 -1.33 0.09 -4.95
N LEU A 18 -0.74 1.26 -5.18
CA LEU A 18 0.70 1.44 -5.24
C LEU A 18 1.11 2.18 -3.98
N VAL A 19 2.11 1.67 -3.29
CA VAL A 19 2.60 2.28 -2.05
C VAL A 19 4.08 2.59 -2.21
N ARG A 20 4.46 3.80 -1.82
CA ARG A 20 5.87 4.17 -1.73
C ARG A 20 6.23 4.38 -0.27
N THR A 21 7.37 3.83 0.14
CA THR A 21 7.85 3.94 1.51
C THR A 21 9.05 4.87 1.59
N GLN A 22 9.37 5.31 2.81
CA GLN A 22 10.51 6.19 3.04
C GLN A 22 11.84 5.52 2.70
N ASP A 23 11.89 4.20 2.73
CA ASP A 23 13.08 3.44 2.36
C ASP A 23 13.32 3.42 0.86
N GLY A 24 12.44 4.03 0.08
CA GLY A 24 12.57 4.07 -1.37
C GLY A 24 11.97 2.87 -2.07
N PHE A 25 11.21 2.05 -1.34
CA PHE A 25 10.53 0.90 -1.96
C PHE A 25 9.23 1.35 -2.59
N GLU A 26 8.93 0.72 -3.71
CA GLU A 26 7.66 0.90 -4.39
C GLU A 26 7.04 -0.47 -4.51
N VAL A 27 5.87 -0.63 -3.92
CA VAL A 27 5.19 -1.91 -3.81
C VAL A 27 3.76 -1.73 -4.30
N GLU A 28 3.27 -2.68 -5.06
CA GLU A 28 1.87 -2.69 -5.44
C GLU A 28 1.23 -3.99 -4.96
N GLY A 29 -0.06 -3.93 -4.67
CA GLY A 29 -0.79 -5.09 -4.21
C GLY A 29 -2.21 -4.72 -3.85
N LYS A 30 -2.97 -5.74 -3.49
CA LYS A 30 -4.35 -5.56 -3.08
C LYS A 30 -4.37 -5.17 -1.61
N LEU A 31 -5.02 -4.06 -1.29
CA LEU A 31 -5.12 -3.62 0.09
C LEU A 31 -6.08 -4.56 0.84
N ALA A 32 -5.53 -5.38 1.72
CA ALA A 32 -6.31 -6.34 2.47
C ALA A 32 -6.90 -5.74 3.73
N SER A 33 -6.11 -4.93 4.44
CA SER A 33 -6.60 -4.28 5.66
C SER A 33 -5.76 -3.07 5.99
N VAL A 34 -6.32 -2.20 6.80
CA VAL A 34 -5.64 -1.03 7.35
C VAL A 34 -6.12 -0.85 8.79
N ASP A 35 -5.21 -0.55 9.70
CA ASP A 35 -5.58 -0.33 11.10
C ASP A 35 -5.59 1.17 11.42
N GLU A 36 -5.89 1.49 12.67
CA GLU A 36 -6.04 2.88 13.12
C GLU A 36 -4.74 3.66 13.12
N TYR A 37 -3.60 2.98 13.04
CA TYR A 37 -2.28 3.61 12.94
C TYR A 37 -1.81 3.70 11.49
N MET A 38 -2.70 3.36 10.56
CA MET A 38 -2.42 3.33 9.13
C MET A 38 -1.38 2.28 8.74
N ASN A 39 -1.21 1.24 9.56
CA ASN A 39 -0.45 0.07 9.15
C ASN A 39 -1.28 -0.69 8.12
N LEU A 40 -0.63 -1.15 7.07
CA LEU A 40 -1.31 -1.79 5.95
C LEU A 40 -0.94 -3.25 5.83
N SER A 41 -1.89 -4.05 5.36
CA SER A 41 -1.60 -5.39 4.87
C SER A 41 -1.98 -5.44 3.40
N LEU A 42 -1.04 -5.86 2.56
CA LEU A 42 -1.28 -6.07 1.14
C LEU A 42 -1.24 -7.55 0.85
N SER A 43 -2.10 -8.01 -0.05
CA SER A 43 -2.05 -9.37 -0.56
C SER A 43 -1.62 -9.33 -2.02
N ASP A 44 -1.05 -10.43 -2.49
CA ASP A 44 -0.55 -10.55 -3.86
C ASP A 44 0.36 -9.38 -4.21
N SER A 45 1.22 -8.99 -3.27
CA SER A 45 2.05 -7.82 -3.45
C SER A 45 3.27 -8.13 -4.30
N GLU A 46 3.74 -7.09 -5.00
CA GLU A 46 4.93 -7.14 -5.83
C GLU A 46 5.74 -5.88 -5.59
N ARG A 47 7.05 -6.05 -5.52
CA ARG A 47 7.98 -4.94 -5.41
C ARG A 47 8.61 -4.68 -6.76
N THR A 48 8.66 -3.42 -7.17
CA THR A 48 9.34 -3.01 -8.40
C THR A 48 10.75 -2.57 -8.07
N LEU A 49 11.72 -3.15 -8.76
CA LEU A 49 13.13 -2.80 -8.60
C LEU A 49 13.51 -1.68 -9.56
N GLU A 50 14.70 -1.12 -9.36
CA GLU A 50 15.16 0.01 -10.18
C GLU A 50 15.26 -0.31 -11.66
N ASP A 51 15.57 -1.56 -12.00
CA ASP A 51 15.66 -1.98 -13.39
C ASP A 51 14.31 -2.31 -14.03
N GLY A 52 13.23 -2.13 -13.27
CA GLY A 52 11.89 -2.40 -13.74
C GLY A 52 11.40 -3.82 -13.51
N SER A 53 12.27 -4.70 -13.03
CA SER A 53 11.84 -6.06 -12.70
C SER A 53 10.98 -6.07 -11.45
N LYS A 54 10.19 -7.13 -11.29
CA LYS A 54 9.27 -7.24 -10.17
C LYS A 54 9.53 -8.52 -9.38
N PHE A 55 9.42 -8.37 -8.07
CA PHE A 55 9.48 -9.46 -7.11
C PHE A 55 8.11 -9.69 -6.51
N LYS A 56 7.65 -10.92 -6.51
CA LYS A 56 6.42 -11.28 -5.80
C LYS A 56 6.74 -11.48 -4.34
N LEU A 57 6.00 -10.78 -3.49
CA LEU A 57 6.19 -10.83 -2.04
C LEU A 57 5.06 -11.53 -1.30
N GLY A 58 3.93 -11.76 -1.97
CA GLY A 58 2.77 -12.34 -1.32
C GLY A 58 2.14 -11.37 -0.34
N THR A 59 1.89 -11.81 0.88
CA THR A 59 1.33 -10.95 1.92
C THR A 59 2.43 -10.10 2.52
N LEU A 60 2.20 -8.78 2.57
CA LEU A 60 3.18 -7.83 3.06
C LEU A 60 2.52 -6.90 4.06
N HIS A 61 3.21 -6.65 5.16
CA HIS A 61 2.77 -5.71 6.19
C HIS A 61 3.67 -4.47 6.16
N LEU A 62 3.04 -3.30 6.09
CA LEU A 62 3.75 -2.02 6.02
C LEU A 62 3.33 -1.15 7.19
N LYS A 63 4.29 -0.55 7.85
CA LYS A 63 4.02 0.37 8.95
C LYS A 63 3.60 1.74 8.43
N GLY A 64 2.54 2.28 9.01
CA GLY A 64 2.03 3.58 8.59
C GLY A 64 3.07 4.68 8.63
N GLU A 65 3.94 4.66 9.64
CA GLU A 65 4.96 5.70 9.79
C GLU A 65 6.01 5.70 8.68
N ASN A 66 6.11 4.60 7.92
CA ASN A 66 7.06 4.49 6.82
C ASN A 66 6.46 4.83 5.46
N LEU A 67 5.18 5.14 5.42
CA LEU A 67 4.49 5.40 4.16
C LEU A 67 4.72 6.84 3.71
N ILE A 68 5.04 7.02 2.43
CA ILE A 68 5.10 8.34 1.84
C ILE A 68 3.79 8.66 1.14
N PHE A 69 3.33 7.75 0.29
CA PHE A 69 2.03 7.92 -0.36
C PHE A 69 1.45 6.57 -0.75
N ILE A 70 0.14 6.60 -0.98
CA ILE A 70 -0.61 5.46 -1.50
C ILE A 70 -1.44 5.97 -2.66
N SER A 71 -1.46 5.21 -3.72
CA SER A 71 -2.15 5.58 -4.94
C SER A 71 -3.01 4.42 -5.41
N LEU A 72 -4.23 4.71 -5.83
CA LEU A 72 -5.11 3.68 -6.38
C LEU A 72 -4.65 3.33 -7.79
N LEU A 73 -4.40 2.05 -8.04
CA LEU A 73 -4.04 1.57 -9.36
C LEU A 73 -5.24 1.05 -10.12
N SER A 74 -6.08 0.25 -9.43
CA SER A 74 -7.27 -0.27 -10.07
C SER A 74 -8.31 -0.64 -9.02
N SER A 75 -9.55 -0.62 -9.42
CA SER A 75 -10.65 -1.03 -8.53
C SER A 75 -11.02 -2.48 -8.71
#